data_1df2f0345df2b63de2a63dba900df607
#
_entry.id   1df2f0345df2b63de2a63dba900df607
#
_cell.length_a   1.000
_cell.length_b   1.000
_cell.length_c   1.000
_cell.angle_alpha   90.00
_cell.angle_beta   90.00
_cell.angle_gamma   90.00
#
_symmetry.space_group_name_H-M   'P 1'
#
loop_
_entity.id
_entity.type
_entity.pdbx_description
1 polymer ?
#
loop_
_entity_poly.entity_id
_entity_poly.type
_entity_poly.pdbx_seq_one_letter_code
_entity_poly.pdbx_strand_id
1 'polypeptide(L)'
;LPNVGKSTMFNALTRNNVLAENYPFATIEPNTGIVPLPDDRLPVLAKLVHTEKIVPATVTFVDIAGIVKGASEGEGLGNKFLANIREADAICEVVRAFEDDDIVHVNGKVDPSDDIETINTELILADLQTIENALPKLEKDLRGKKIEPAYMEAVKQAKTILEAGETIDKAAREGRFDKDSVYDLHLMSAKPFIYVFNVDDAELQNKDMQAKLAASVAPAPAIFLNAQFEA
;
A
#
# COMPACT_ATOMS: atom_id res chain seq x y z
N LEU A 1 5.93 6.10 7.22
CA LEU A 1 6.96 6.74 8.07
C LEU A 1 7.22 5.92 9.34
N PRO A 2 8.34 6.11 10.07
CA PRO A 2 8.56 5.55 11.40
C PRO A 2 7.57 6.12 12.43
N ASN A 3 7.30 5.34 13.50
CA ASN A 3 6.52 5.77 14.68
C ASN A 3 5.07 6.21 14.40
N VAL A 4 4.46 5.71 13.33
CA VAL A 4 3.04 5.98 12.99
C VAL A 4 2.06 4.92 13.51
N GLY A 5 2.55 3.86 14.18
CA GLY A 5 1.74 2.76 14.69
C GLY A 5 1.63 1.53 13.78
N LYS A 6 2.46 1.41 12.73
CA LYS A 6 2.42 0.25 11.80
C LYS A 6 2.52 -1.09 12.49
N SER A 7 3.60 -1.30 13.28
CA SER A 7 3.83 -2.58 13.95
C SER A 7 2.81 -2.85 15.05
N THR A 8 2.24 -1.80 15.66
CA THR A 8 1.12 -1.93 16.61
C THR A 8 -0.10 -2.49 15.89
N MET A 9 -0.48 -1.87 14.78
CA MET A 9 -1.60 -2.33 13.94
C MET A 9 -1.35 -3.73 13.36
N PHE A 10 -0.13 -4.01 12.87
CA PHE A 10 0.25 -5.33 12.39
C PHE A 10 0.09 -6.40 13.47
N ASN A 11 0.55 -6.11 14.69
CA ASN A 11 0.39 -7.01 15.82
C ASN A 11 -1.08 -7.22 16.21
N ALA A 12 -1.89 -6.17 16.20
CA ALA A 12 -3.33 -6.28 16.44
C ALA A 12 -4.02 -7.21 15.43
N LEU A 13 -3.72 -7.03 14.15
CA LEU A 13 -4.29 -7.85 13.07
C LEU A 13 -3.83 -9.32 13.12
N THR A 14 -2.59 -9.60 13.54
CA THR A 14 -1.96 -10.91 13.42
C THR A 14 -2.00 -11.72 14.72
N ARG A 15 -2.04 -11.10 15.91
CA ARG A 15 -2.05 -11.79 17.21
C ARG A 15 -3.29 -12.65 17.49
N ASN A 16 -4.43 -12.33 16.90
CA ASN A 16 -5.67 -13.09 17.09
C ASN A 16 -5.78 -14.32 16.17
N ASN A 17 -4.74 -14.63 15.38
CA ASN A 17 -4.81 -15.68 14.36
C ASN A 17 -3.91 -16.88 14.70
N VAL A 18 -4.39 -17.72 15.61
CA VAL A 18 -3.85 -19.08 15.92
C VAL A 18 -3.89 -20.03 14.71
N LEU A 19 -4.48 -19.62 13.60
CA LEU A 19 -4.63 -20.44 12.38
C LEU A 19 -3.39 -20.50 11.47
N ALA A 20 -2.36 -19.70 11.73
CA ALA A 20 -1.13 -19.69 10.93
C ALA A 20 -0.35 -21.02 10.97
N GLU A 21 -0.48 -21.79 12.05
CA GLU A 21 0.18 -23.08 12.22
C GLU A 21 -0.34 -24.20 11.30
N ASN A 22 -1.53 -24.04 10.72
CA ASN A 22 -2.18 -25.09 9.92
C ASN A 22 -2.08 -24.89 8.39
N TYR A 23 -1.39 -23.84 7.92
CA TYR A 23 -1.17 -23.64 6.49
C TYR A 23 0.15 -24.27 6.06
N PRO A 24 0.15 -25.28 5.17
CA PRO A 24 1.33 -26.07 4.80
C PRO A 24 2.43 -25.31 4.05
N PHE A 25 2.24 -24.01 3.77
CA PHE A 25 3.20 -23.15 3.03
C PHE A 25 3.55 -21.86 3.78
N ALA A 26 3.23 -21.75 5.06
CA ALA A 26 3.60 -20.60 5.86
C ALA A 26 5.08 -20.64 6.22
N THR A 27 5.94 -20.07 5.39
CA THR A 27 7.28 -19.68 5.82
C THR A 27 7.09 -18.40 6.63
N ILE A 28 7.18 -18.51 7.94
CA ILE A 28 7.07 -17.36 8.86
C ILE A 28 8.36 -16.55 8.73
N GLU A 29 8.39 -15.58 7.84
CA GLU A 29 9.36 -14.50 7.92
C GLU A 29 8.98 -13.56 9.08
N PRO A 30 9.95 -12.94 9.79
CA PRO A 30 9.71 -12.23 11.04
C PRO A 30 8.68 -11.09 10.97
N ASN A 31 8.34 -10.62 9.77
CA ASN A 31 7.46 -9.47 9.53
C ASN A 31 6.26 -9.78 8.63
N THR A 32 5.84 -11.05 8.57
CA THR A 32 4.72 -11.50 7.73
C THR A 32 3.65 -12.15 8.59
N GLY A 33 2.40 -11.73 8.43
CA GLY A 33 1.26 -12.29 9.14
C GLY A 33 0.15 -12.68 8.18
N ILE A 34 -0.43 -13.88 8.34
CA ILE A 34 -1.54 -14.37 7.55
C ILE A 34 -2.82 -14.24 8.36
N VAL A 35 -3.80 -13.53 7.82
CA VAL A 35 -5.08 -13.24 8.48
C VAL A 35 -6.20 -13.85 7.64
N PRO A 36 -7.05 -14.73 8.20
CA PRO A 36 -8.21 -15.25 7.50
C PRO A 36 -9.23 -14.13 7.27
N LEU A 37 -9.80 -14.10 6.08
CA LEU A 37 -10.86 -13.15 5.74
C LEU A 37 -12.20 -13.68 6.28
N PRO A 38 -12.87 -12.95 7.19
CA PRO A 38 -14.21 -13.32 7.66
C PRO A 38 -15.21 -13.34 6.48
N ASP A 39 -15.94 -14.43 6.33
CA ASP A 39 -16.98 -14.56 5.31
C ASP A 39 -18.15 -15.40 5.85
N ASP A 40 -19.23 -14.73 6.21
CA ASP A 40 -20.44 -15.35 6.78
C ASP A 40 -21.15 -16.30 5.81
N ARG A 41 -20.83 -16.27 4.52
CA ARG A 41 -21.37 -17.19 3.52
C ARG A 41 -20.78 -18.59 3.65
N LEU A 42 -19.56 -18.73 4.16
CA LEU A 42 -18.88 -20.03 4.26
C LEU A 42 -19.61 -21.03 5.16
N PRO A 43 -20.09 -20.69 6.37
CA PRO A 43 -20.88 -21.60 7.20
C PRO A 43 -22.20 -22.01 6.53
N VAL A 44 -22.84 -21.11 5.79
CA VAL A 44 -24.08 -21.40 5.06
C VAL A 44 -23.83 -22.41 3.93
N LEU A 45 -22.78 -22.17 3.15
CA LEU A 45 -22.37 -23.06 2.07
C LEU A 45 -21.95 -24.44 2.60
N ALA A 46 -21.20 -24.49 3.70
CA ALA A 46 -20.77 -25.73 4.31
C ALA A 46 -21.95 -26.60 4.73
N LYS A 47 -23.01 -26.01 5.31
CA LYS A 47 -24.27 -26.71 5.65
C LYS A 47 -24.96 -27.23 4.39
N LEU A 48 -24.98 -26.45 3.31
CA LEU A 48 -25.67 -26.82 2.07
C LEU A 48 -25.02 -28.02 1.38
N VAL A 49 -23.66 -28.08 1.40
CA VAL A 49 -22.91 -29.18 0.76
C VAL A 49 -22.50 -30.29 1.73
N HIS A 50 -22.97 -30.22 2.98
CA HIS A 50 -22.69 -31.20 4.03
C HIS A 50 -21.18 -31.44 4.29
N THR A 51 -20.36 -30.36 4.30
CA THR A 51 -18.95 -30.43 4.65
C THR A 51 -18.70 -29.85 6.05
N GLU A 52 -17.77 -30.47 6.78
CA GLU A 52 -17.29 -29.96 8.07
C GLU A 52 -16.08 -29.05 7.93
N LYS A 53 -15.35 -29.17 6.78
CA LYS A 53 -14.14 -28.40 6.52
C LYS A 53 -14.49 -27.09 5.85
N ILE A 54 -14.21 -25.98 6.56
CA ILE A 54 -14.32 -24.60 6.06
C ILE A 54 -12.90 -24.03 5.96
N VAL A 55 -12.53 -23.54 4.77
CA VAL A 55 -11.24 -22.89 4.53
C VAL A 55 -11.51 -21.48 4.01
N PRO A 56 -11.35 -20.44 4.82
CA PRO A 56 -11.50 -19.05 4.38
C PRO A 56 -10.37 -18.64 3.44
N ALA A 57 -10.60 -17.61 2.64
CA ALA A 57 -9.54 -16.88 1.97
C ALA A 57 -8.65 -16.19 3.02
N THR A 58 -7.41 -15.89 2.66
CA THR A 58 -6.46 -15.24 3.56
C THR A 58 -5.89 -13.99 2.94
N VAL A 59 -5.55 -13.02 3.77
CA VAL A 59 -4.75 -11.84 3.42
C VAL A 59 -3.42 -11.96 4.13
N THR A 60 -2.34 -11.79 3.39
CA THR A 60 -0.98 -11.76 3.93
C THR A 60 -0.58 -10.32 4.16
N PHE A 61 -0.38 -9.95 5.41
CA PHE A 61 0.18 -8.65 5.78
C PHE A 61 1.69 -8.76 5.91
N VAL A 62 2.41 -7.77 5.40
CA VAL A 62 3.86 -7.64 5.53
C VAL A 62 4.15 -6.33 6.25
N ASP A 63 4.76 -6.40 7.46
CA ASP A 63 5.19 -5.18 8.16
C ASP A 63 6.50 -4.69 7.54
N ILE A 64 6.39 -3.65 6.75
CA ILE A 64 7.53 -3.04 6.06
C ILE A 64 8.03 -1.87 6.91
N ALA A 65 9.34 -1.81 7.18
CA ALA A 65 9.98 -0.73 7.92
C ALA A 65 9.61 0.65 7.34
N GLY A 66 9.52 1.69 8.18
CA GLY A 66 9.07 3.01 7.71
C GLY A 66 10.00 3.62 6.66
N ILE A 67 9.43 4.15 5.58
CA ILE A 67 10.15 4.98 4.61
C ILE A 67 10.56 6.29 5.27
N VAL A 68 11.76 6.75 4.96
CA VAL A 68 12.22 8.09 5.24
C VAL A 68 12.53 8.78 3.91
N LYS A 69 12.47 10.09 3.88
CA LYS A 69 12.80 10.91 2.72
C LYS A 69 14.17 10.54 2.16
N GLY A 70 14.29 10.37 0.84
CA GLY A 70 15.52 9.96 0.16
C GLY A 70 15.71 8.44 0.08
N ALA A 71 14.70 7.64 0.39
CA ALA A 71 14.78 6.18 0.31
C ALA A 71 14.96 5.67 -1.14
N SER A 72 14.43 6.41 -2.12
CA SER A 72 14.56 6.12 -3.55
C SER A 72 15.97 6.37 -4.11
N GLU A 73 16.73 7.29 -3.49
CA GLU A 73 18.10 7.65 -3.90
C GLU A 73 19.17 6.85 -3.16
N GLY A 74 18.81 6.13 -2.07
CA GLY A 74 19.75 5.46 -1.18
C GLY A 74 20.22 4.10 -1.69
N GLU A 75 21.54 3.84 -1.63
CA GLU A 75 22.09 2.49 -1.76
C GLU A 75 21.80 1.68 -0.49
N GLY A 76 21.17 0.51 -0.62
CA GLY A 76 21.05 -0.48 0.47
C GLY A 76 19.64 -0.65 1.06
N LEU A 77 19.34 -0.05 2.24
CA LEU A 77 18.09 -0.30 2.97
C LEU A 77 16.83 0.18 2.23
N GLY A 78 16.92 1.31 1.51
CA GLY A 78 15.82 1.84 0.70
C GLY A 78 15.43 0.88 -0.42
N ASN A 79 16.39 0.29 -1.11
CA ASN A 79 16.12 -0.65 -2.20
C ASN A 79 15.46 -1.96 -1.70
N LYS A 80 15.85 -2.47 -0.53
CA LYS A 80 15.18 -3.64 0.07
C LYS A 80 13.74 -3.35 0.44
N PHE A 81 13.50 -2.16 0.96
CA PHE A 81 12.17 -1.69 1.29
C PHE A 81 11.27 -1.60 0.05
N LEU A 82 11.74 -0.95 -1.01
CA LEU A 82 11.00 -0.84 -2.28
C LEU A 82 10.76 -2.20 -2.93
N ALA A 83 11.67 -3.18 -2.76
CA ALA A 83 11.48 -4.54 -3.23
C ALA A 83 10.28 -5.21 -2.56
N ASN A 84 10.13 -5.09 -1.23
CA ASN A 84 8.97 -5.64 -0.52
C ASN A 84 7.64 -5.01 -0.98
N ILE A 85 7.63 -3.70 -1.26
CA ILE A 85 6.43 -3.04 -1.82
C ILE A 85 6.13 -3.59 -3.23
N ARG A 86 7.14 -3.86 -4.05
CA ARG A 86 6.94 -4.41 -5.41
C ARG A 86 6.27 -5.78 -5.40
N GLU A 87 6.52 -6.60 -4.38
CA GLU A 87 5.95 -7.93 -4.24
C GLU A 87 4.50 -7.92 -3.70
N ALA A 88 4.09 -6.85 -3.00
CA ALA A 88 2.74 -6.73 -2.46
C ALA A 88 1.70 -6.45 -3.55
N ASP A 89 0.45 -6.92 -3.38
CA ASP A 89 -0.67 -6.66 -4.30
C ASP A 89 -1.35 -5.31 -4.04
N ALA A 90 -1.26 -4.80 -2.80
CA ALA A 90 -1.84 -3.53 -2.38
C ALA A 90 -0.98 -2.86 -1.30
N ILE A 91 -1.15 -1.57 -1.12
CA ILE A 91 -0.45 -0.77 -0.12
C ILE A 91 -1.45 -0.31 0.93
N CYS A 92 -1.18 -0.69 2.20
CA CYS A 92 -1.85 -0.15 3.35
C CYS A 92 -0.95 0.91 3.99
N GLU A 93 -1.25 2.18 3.73
CA GLU A 93 -0.47 3.29 4.27
C GLU A 93 -1.02 3.70 5.63
N VAL A 94 -0.23 3.49 6.69
CA VAL A 94 -0.57 3.92 8.04
C VAL A 94 -0.04 5.32 8.28
N VAL A 95 -0.95 6.23 8.55
CA VAL A 95 -0.68 7.66 8.74
C VAL A 95 -0.98 8.05 10.18
N ARG A 96 -0.03 8.72 10.82
CA ARG A 96 -0.23 9.24 12.17
C ARG A 96 -1.05 10.53 12.10
N ALA A 97 -2.18 10.55 12.81
CA ALA A 97 -3.04 11.71 12.95
C ALA A 97 -3.38 12.03 14.42
N PHE A 98 -2.64 11.46 15.37
CA PHE A 98 -2.73 11.74 16.81
C PHE A 98 -1.50 12.52 17.28
N GLU A 99 -1.67 13.36 18.29
CA GLU A 99 -0.58 14.07 18.97
C GLU A 99 -0.15 13.30 20.22
N ASP A 100 1.15 13.11 20.41
CA ASP A 100 1.74 12.48 21.60
C ASP A 100 3.16 13.02 21.77
N ASP A 101 3.38 13.74 22.86
CA ASP A 101 4.67 14.40 23.16
C ASP A 101 5.80 13.39 23.46
N ASP A 102 5.46 12.17 23.88
CA ASP A 102 6.41 11.10 24.19
C ASP A 102 6.88 10.35 22.92
N ILE A 103 6.19 10.50 21.80
CA ILE A 103 6.51 9.85 20.54
C ILE A 103 7.06 10.86 19.54
N VAL A 104 8.38 10.82 19.31
CA VAL A 104 9.05 11.74 18.38
C VAL A 104 8.55 11.49 16.94
N HIS A 105 8.04 12.55 16.29
CA HIS A 105 7.75 12.54 14.86
C HIS A 105 9.01 12.86 14.06
N VAL A 106 9.23 12.18 12.92
CA VAL A 106 10.46 12.34 12.10
C VAL A 106 10.64 13.78 11.62
N ASN A 107 9.54 14.47 11.29
CA ASN A 107 9.55 15.86 10.83
C ASN A 107 9.36 16.88 11.97
N GLY A 108 9.35 16.44 13.24
CA GLY A 108 9.16 17.30 14.42
C GLY A 108 7.74 17.86 14.61
N LYS A 109 6.82 17.60 13.67
CA LYS A 109 5.41 17.99 13.71
C LYS A 109 4.58 16.89 13.05
N VAL A 110 3.43 16.57 13.64
CA VAL A 110 2.45 15.65 13.03
C VAL A 110 1.70 16.41 11.95
N ASP A 111 1.89 15.99 10.69
CA ASP A 111 1.17 16.52 9.54
C ASP A 111 0.82 15.35 8.59
N PRO A 112 -0.40 14.81 8.69
CA PRO A 112 -0.81 13.67 7.87
C PRO A 112 -0.67 13.90 6.37
N SER A 113 -0.87 15.13 5.90
CA SER A 113 -0.79 15.44 4.47
C SER A 113 0.66 15.42 3.96
N ASP A 114 1.58 16.00 4.73
CA ASP A 114 3.03 16.01 4.43
C ASP A 114 3.60 14.57 4.48
N ASP A 115 3.14 13.77 5.42
CA ASP A 115 3.53 12.36 5.55
C ASP A 115 3.12 11.53 4.34
N ILE A 116 1.88 11.68 3.86
CA ILE A 116 1.36 11.02 2.66
C ILE A 116 2.11 11.50 1.42
N GLU A 117 2.33 12.81 1.27
CA GLU A 117 3.07 13.37 0.14
C GLU A 117 4.52 12.84 0.10
N THR A 118 5.18 12.74 1.25
CA THR A 118 6.52 12.17 1.36
C THR A 118 6.57 10.72 0.84
N ILE A 119 5.65 9.87 1.27
CA ILE A 119 5.60 8.47 0.82
C ILE A 119 5.29 8.39 -0.68
N ASN A 120 4.27 9.09 -1.13
CA ASN A 120 3.89 9.10 -2.55
C ASN A 120 5.05 9.57 -3.44
N THR A 121 5.77 10.61 -3.02
CA THR A 121 6.94 11.11 -3.75
C THR A 121 8.03 10.05 -3.90
N GLU A 122 8.36 9.32 -2.83
CA GLU A 122 9.37 8.25 -2.89
C GLU A 122 8.96 7.12 -3.84
N LEU A 123 7.67 6.72 -3.83
CA LEU A 123 7.16 5.71 -4.75
C LEU A 123 7.17 6.21 -6.21
N ILE A 124 6.77 7.45 -6.44
CA ILE A 124 6.76 8.10 -7.76
C ILE A 124 8.19 8.18 -8.33
N LEU A 125 9.16 8.61 -7.53
CA LEU A 125 10.56 8.70 -7.97
C LEU A 125 11.13 7.32 -8.35
N ALA A 126 10.84 6.30 -7.55
CA ALA A 126 11.26 4.94 -7.86
C ALA A 126 10.59 4.36 -9.13
N ASP A 127 9.33 4.71 -9.36
CA ASP A 127 8.61 4.31 -10.58
C ASP A 127 9.11 5.07 -11.82
N LEU A 128 9.41 6.36 -11.71
CA LEU A 128 10.07 7.14 -12.77
C LEU A 128 11.40 6.50 -13.17
N GLN A 129 12.22 6.13 -12.19
CA GLN A 129 13.49 5.42 -12.44
C GLN A 129 13.25 4.08 -13.16
N THR A 130 12.18 3.35 -12.80
CA THR A 130 11.80 2.09 -13.45
C THR A 130 11.46 2.32 -14.91
N ILE A 131 10.63 3.33 -15.21
CA ILE A 131 10.26 3.69 -16.59
C ILE A 131 11.49 4.15 -17.39
N GLU A 132 12.32 5.01 -16.82
CA GLU A 132 13.52 5.52 -17.50
C GLU A 132 14.51 4.42 -17.87
N ASN A 133 14.69 3.44 -16.98
CA ASN A 133 15.51 2.27 -17.26
C ASN A 133 14.91 1.35 -18.33
N ALA A 134 13.57 1.28 -18.43
CA ALA A 134 12.88 0.45 -19.41
C ALA A 134 12.81 1.09 -20.80
N LEU A 135 12.72 2.43 -20.91
CA LEU A 135 12.48 3.15 -22.14
C LEU A 135 13.43 2.80 -23.28
N PRO A 136 14.78 2.73 -23.10
CA PRO A 136 15.71 2.42 -24.22
C PRO A 136 15.43 1.05 -24.86
N LYS A 137 15.06 0.06 -24.03
CA LYS A 137 14.71 -1.27 -24.51
C LYS A 137 13.36 -1.25 -25.24
N LEU A 138 12.36 -0.60 -24.66
CA LEU A 138 11.03 -0.49 -25.25
C LEU A 138 11.06 0.24 -26.61
N GLU A 139 11.84 1.29 -26.75
CA GLU A 139 12.03 1.98 -28.04
C GLU A 139 12.67 1.08 -29.10
N LYS A 140 13.65 0.25 -28.71
CA LYS A 140 14.25 -0.73 -29.60
C LYS A 140 13.24 -1.80 -30.00
N ASP A 141 12.45 -2.28 -29.05
CA ASP A 141 11.45 -3.32 -29.28
C ASP A 141 10.29 -2.78 -30.14
N LEU A 142 9.91 -1.52 -29.99
CA LEU A 142 8.94 -0.84 -30.86
C LEU A 142 9.45 -0.76 -32.30
N ARG A 143 10.70 -0.33 -32.51
CA ARG A 143 11.33 -0.31 -33.85
C ARG A 143 11.42 -1.70 -34.46
N GLY A 144 11.64 -2.71 -33.62
CA GLY A 144 11.68 -4.12 -34.04
C GLY A 144 10.29 -4.77 -34.17
N LYS A 145 9.19 -4.01 -33.98
CA LYS A 145 7.80 -4.50 -34.02
C LYS A 145 7.52 -5.65 -33.04
N LYS A 146 8.19 -5.66 -31.88
CA LYS A 146 8.02 -6.64 -30.81
C LYS A 146 6.98 -6.23 -29.79
N ILE A 147 6.68 -4.94 -29.70
CA ILE A 147 5.62 -4.38 -28.86
C ILE A 147 4.72 -3.50 -29.72
N GLU A 148 3.46 -3.35 -29.26
CA GLU A 148 2.49 -2.49 -29.92
C GLU A 148 2.75 -1.02 -29.63
N PRO A 149 2.48 -0.10 -30.58
CA PRO A 149 2.58 1.35 -30.36
C PRO A 149 1.73 1.83 -29.17
N ALA A 150 0.56 1.23 -28.96
CA ALA A 150 -0.33 1.56 -27.85
C ALA A 150 0.32 1.34 -26.48
N TYR A 151 1.13 0.28 -26.32
CA TYR A 151 1.88 0.04 -25.09
C TYR A 151 2.91 1.14 -24.83
N MET A 152 3.68 1.54 -25.84
CA MET A 152 4.64 2.63 -25.71
C MET A 152 3.95 3.96 -25.33
N GLU A 153 2.77 4.21 -25.90
CA GLU A 153 1.99 5.42 -25.56
C GLU A 153 1.50 5.39 -24.11
N ALA A 154 1.03 4.22 -23.64
CA ALA A 154 0.65 4.03 -22.25
C ALA A 154 1.83 4.27 -21.28
N VAL A 155 3.03 3.77 -21.61
CA VAL A 155 4.26 4.01 -20.81
C VAL A 155 4.59 5.50 -20.74
N LYS A 156 4.49 6.23 -21.84
CA LYS A 156 4.73 7.69 -21.88
C LYS A 156 3.67 8.45 -21.08
N GLN A 157 2.41 8.04 -21.18
CA GLN A 157 1.33 8.64 -20.40
C GLN A 157 1.53 8.39 -18.90
N ALA A 158 1.92 7.17 -18.49
CA ALA A 158 2.26 6.86 -17.11
C ALA A 158 3.42 7.76 -16.61
N LYS A 159 4.48 7.93 -17.43
CA LYS A 159 5.58 8.84 -17.09
C LYS A 159 5.09 10.26 -16.86
N THR A 160 4.22 10.78 -17.72
CA THR A 160 3.67 12.15 -17.59
C THR A 160 2.86 12.32 -16.31
N ILE A 161 2.06 11.32 -15.91
CA ILE A 161 1.30 11.33 -14.66
C ILE A 161 2.25 11.41 -13.46
N LEU A 162 3.29 10.57 -13.45
CA LEU A 162 4.30 10.55 -12.37
C LEU A 162 5.11 11.85 -12.31
N GLU A 163 5.51 12.41 -13.46
CA GLU A 163 6.20 13.71 -13.52
C GLU A 163 5.35 14.88 -13.02
N ALA A 164 4.02 14.75 -13.07
CA ALA A 164 3.09 15.69 -12.47
C ALA A 164 2.94 15.51 -10.95
N GLY A 165 3.67 14.56 -10.33
CA GLY A 165 3.59 14.28 -8.89
C GLY A 165 2.36 13.48 -8.48
N GLU A 166 1.74 12.73 -9.41
CA GLU A 166 0.53 11.99 -9.17
C GLU A 166 0.77 10.47 -9.23
N THR A 167 0.13 9.70 -8.34
CA THR A 167 0.21 8.24 -8.38
C THR A 167 -0.64 7.67 -9.52
N ILE A 168 -0.20 6.55 -10.09
CA ILE A 168 -0.94 5.87 -11.16
C ILE A 168 -2.30 5.34 -10.65
N ASP A 169 -2.38 4.86 -9.38
CA ASP A 169 -3.65 4.39 -8.80
C ASP A 169 -4.69 5.52 -8.70
N LYS A 170 -4.28 6.74 -8.34
CA LYS A 170 -5.19 7.88 -8.31
C LYS A 170 -5.74 8.20 -9.70
N ALA A 171 -4.86 8.33 -10.70
CA ALA A 171 -5.27 8.58 -12.08
C ALA A 171 -6.19 7.48 -12.63
N ALA A 172 -5.94 6.22 -12.27
CA ALA A 172 -6.76 5.08 -12.67
C ALA A 172 -8.15 5.12 -12.00
N ARG A 173 -8.23 5.39 -10.70
CA ARG A 173 -9.51 5.53 -9.96
C ARG A 173 -10.37 6.68 -10.48
N GLU A 174 -9.74 7.73 -10.98
CA GLU A 174 -10.44 8.86 -11.63
C GLU A 174 -10.82 8.57 -13.10
N GLY A 175 -10.50 7.39 -13.62
CA GLY A 175 -10.81 6.98 -14.99
C GLY A 175 -9.97 7.68 -16.07
N ARG A 176 -8.85 8.30 -15.68
CA ARG A 176 -7.94 9.04 -16.59
C ARG A 176 -6.84 8.17 -17.18
N PHE A 177 -6.60 7.00 -16.60
CA PHE A 177 -5.54 6.09 -17.03
C PHE A 177 -5.94 4.62 -16.80
N ASP A 178 -5.62 3.76 -17.76
CA ASP A 178 -5.74 2.32 -17.61
C ASP A 178 -4.41 1.73 -17.12
N LYS A 179 -4.34 1.45 -15.81
CA LYS A 179 -3.13 0.93 -15.17
C LYS A 179 -2.74 -0.48 -15.63
N ASP A 180 -3.68 -1.26 -16.12
CA ASP A 180 -3.41 -2.61 -16.62
C ASP A 180 -2.60 -2.56 -17.92
N SER A 181 -2.66 -1.45 -18.67
CA SER A 181 -1.87 -1.23 -19.88
C SER A 181 -0.35 -1.19 -19.64
N VAL A 182 0.09 -0.98 -18.39
CA VAL A 182 1.52 -0.91 -18.00
C VAL A 182 1.86 -1.93 -16.89
N TYR A 183 1.03 -2.97 -16.73
CA TYR A 183 1.16 -3.97 -15.67
C TYR A 183 2.57 -4.59 -15.61
N ASP A 184 3.18 -4.88 -16.76
CA ASP A 184 4.52 -5.49 -16.87
C ASP A 184 5.65 -4.64 -16.27
N LEU A 185 5.43 -3.36 -16.03
CA LEU A 185 6.40 -2.48 -15.40
C LEU A 185 6.43 -2.61 -13.87
N HIS A 186 5.43 -3.27 -13.28
CA HIS A 186 5.30 -3.46 -11.83
C HIS A 186 5.46 -2.16 -11.04
N LEU A 187 4.81 -1.08 -11.51
CA LEU A 187 4.86 0.22 -10.87
C LEU A 187 4.21 0.16 -9.48
N MET A 188 4.91 0.67 -8.48
CA MET A 188 4.43 0.65 -7.09
C MET A 188 3.26 1.62 -6.90
N SER A 189 3.31 2.79 -7.51
CA SER A 189 2.23 3.78 -7.47
C SER A 189 0.96 3.36 -8.23
N ALA A 190 1.02 2.26 -9.02
CA ALA A 190 -0.14 1.67 -9.68
C ALA A 190 -0.92 0.68 -8.80
N LYS A 191 -0.34 0.26 -7.66
CA LYS A 191 -0.99 -0.65 -6.73
C LYS A 191 -2.17 0.05 -6.03
N PRO A 192 -3.23 -0.70 -5.66
CA PRO A 192 -4.32 -0.14 -4.87
C PRO A 192 -3.83 0.39 -3.52
N PHE A 193 -4.22 1.61 -3.17
CA PHE A 193 -3.95 2.22 -1.87
C PHE A 193 -5.16 2.16 -0.95
N ILE A 194 -4.90 1.90 0.34
CA ILE A 194 -5.81 2.08 1.47
C ILE A 194 -5.07 2.93 2.50
N TYR A 195 -5.66 4.06 2.90
CA TYR A 195 -5.09 4.92 3.93
C TYR A 195 -5.71 4.60 5.28
N VAL A 196 -4.87 4.31 6.26
CA VAL A 196 -5.29 4.05 7.63
C VAL A 196 -4.76 5.15 8.52
N PHE A 197 -5.65 6.05 8.94
CA PHE A 197 -5.35 7.12 9.87
C PHE A 197 -5.39 6.58 11.28
N ASN A 198 -4.21 6.51 11.92
CA ASN A 198 -4.10 6.17 13.32
C ASN A 198 -4.36 7.43 14.14
N VAL A 199 -5.45 7.44 14.87
CA VAL A 199 -6.03 8.57 15.62
C VAL A 199 -6.21 8.18 17.08
N ASP A 200 -6.40 9.16 17.96
CA ASP A 200 -6.82 8.93 19.33
C ASP A 200 -8.36 8.83 19.46
N ASP A 201 -8.84 8.59 20.69
CA ASP A 201 -10.27 8.42 20.96
C ASP A 201 -11.07 9.72 20.75
N ALA A 202 -10.46 10.89 20.98
CA ALA A 202 -11.09 12.18 20.76
C ALA A 202 -11.25 12.45 19.27
N GLU A 203 -10.25 12.13 18.49
CA GLU A 203 -10.23 12.29 17.04
C GLU A 203 -11.15 11.29 16.33
N LEU A 204 -11.36 10.09 16.90
CA LEU A 204 -12.38 9.13 16.42
C LEU A 204 -13.80 9.70 16.47
N GLN A 205 -14.06 10.67 17.35
CA GLN A 205 -15.35 11.35 17.45
C GLN A 205 -15.43 12.60 16.54
N ASN A 206 -14.30 13.09 16.02
CA ASN A 206 -14.23 14.30 15.21
C ASN A 206 -14.51 14.01 13.73
N LYS A 207 -15.80 14.00 13.38
CA LYS A 207 -16.25 13.71 12.01
C LYS A 207 -15.78 14.73 10.98
N ASP A 208 -15.62 16.00 11.37
CA ASP A 208 -15.16 17.06 10.45
C ASP A 208 -13.69 16.86 10.07
N MET A 209 -12.85 16.50 11.03
CA MET A 209 -11.44 16.16 10.77
C MET A 209 -11.34 14.90 9.89
N GLN A 210 -12.09 13.84 10.22
CA GLN A 210 -12.11 12.62 9.42
C GLN A 210 -12.55 12.89 7.96
N ALA A 211 -13.57 13.72 7.77
CA ALA A 211 -14.03 14.10 6.43
C ALA A 211 -12.94 14.85 5.63
N LYS A 212 -12.18 15.75 6.29
CA LYS A 212 -11.07 16.47 5.65
C LYS A 212 -9.95 15.52 5.25
N LEU A 213 -9.53 14.63 6.17
CA LEU A 213 -8.48 13.64 5.90
C LEU A 213 -8.90 12.64 4.82
N ALA A 214 -10.15 12.16 4.84
CA ALA A 214 -10.66 11.30 3.78
C ALA A 214 -10.70 12.01 2.42
N ALA A 215 -11.07 13.30 2.39
CA ALA A 215 -11.07 14.08 1.17
C ALA A 215 -9.65 14.29 0.59
N SER A 216 -8.62 14.39 1.43
CA SER A 216 -7.23 14.58 0.97
C SER A 216 -6.66 13.36 0.23
N VAL A 217 -7.18 12.17 0.51
CA VAL A 217 -6.73 10.92 -0.12
C VAL A 217 -7.71 10.37 -1.16
N ALA A 218 -8.85 11.05 -1.36
CA ALA A 218 -9.84 10.63 -2.34
C ALA A 218 -9.22 10.56 -3.76
N PRO A 219 -9.63 9.57 -4.57
CA PRO A 219 -10.71 8.59 -4.39
C PRO A 219 -10.29 7.28 -3.70
N ALA A 220 -9.12 7.22 -3.06
CA ALA A 220 -8.70 6.05 -2.31
C ALA A 220 -9.51 5.93 -0.98
N PRO A 221 -9.74 4.69 -0.48
CA PRO A 221 -10.44 4.50 0.79
C PRO A 221 -9.61 5.00 1.97
N ALA A 222 -10.30 5.60 2.95
CA ALA A 222 -9.75 6.04 4.23
C ALA A 222 -10.41 5.28 5.38
N ILE A 223 -9.61 4.76 6.30
CA ILE A 223 -10.04 4.08 7.52
C ILE A 223 -9.46 4.85 8.71
N PHE A 224 -10.25 5.03 9.76
CA PHE A 224 -9.84 5.68 11.00
C PHE A 224 -9.93 4.67 12.14
N LEU A 225 -8.84 4.49 12.88
CA LEU A 225 -8.78 3.59 14.02
C LEU A 225 -7.76 4.08 15.06
N ASN A 226 -7.92 3.64 16.30
CA ASN A 226 -6.91 3.77 17.33
C ASN A 226 -6.13 2.46 17.43
N ALA A 227 -4.89 2.44 16.88
CA ALA A 227 -4.07 1.23 16.82
C ALA A 227 -3.70 0.70 18.22
N GLN A 228 -3.63 1.54 19.23
CA GLN A 228 -3.32 1.14 20.60
C GLN A 228 -4.53 0.44 21.27
N PHE A 229 -5.74 0.87 20.93
CA PHE A 229 -6.96 0.25 21.45
C PHE A 229 -7.22 -1.12 20.82
N GLU A 230 -6.86 -1.30 19.55
CA GLU A 230 -7.02 -2.56 18.81
C GLU A 230 -5.94 -3.61 19.15
N ALA A 231 -4.83 -3.22 19.78
CA ALA A 231 -3.70 -4.10 20.11
C ALA A 231 -3.85 -4.78 21.47
#